data_acee24dc0ea1f2c5eaa65057cd1dceb2
#
_entry.id   acee24dc0ea1f2c5eaa65057cd1dceb2
#
_cell.length_a   1.000
_cell.length_b   1.000
_cell.length_c   1.000
_cell.angle_alpha   90.00
_cell.angle_beta   90.00
_cell.angle_gamma   90.00
#
_symmetry.space_group_name_H-M   'P 1'
#
loop_
_entity.id
_entity.type
_entity.pdbx_description
1 polymer ?
#
loop_
_entity_poly.entity_id
_entity_poly.type
_entity_poly.pdbx_seq_one_letter_code
_entity_poly.pdbx_strand_id
1 'polypeptide(L)'
;MTGARAKYAASPAGTPGTDTGAWPVSLMPLVDRAALAREWRVLEQTSRASFFLSWDWMGALLDSAEGIEAPLVMRVGSGPAPKGLALLWRGRQRRHGLVRSRSLHLNETGRPEFDRITMEHNGVLAAAADEAAVLRAAVGHLASCPGWDECYLSGLDDSVLQAVADEASQHPLWHRRRWTKSYHFVNLDDVRQHGGDYLDSLSANTRYQARRAIKGYAALGALQCRRAASTEEALDWFQDLARLHQAHWGVRGEPGAFSSGFTRRFHATLIAQGWARGAVSMLRVTAGAELLGYVYNFERDGTASNYQSGHVTGESSKLKPGLVVHCLAVQDALQRGLRTYDLLMGGDHFKPSLCNASGHMSWSVLQQRRLMLGIENRVRQARDRWQARRKQPASVQVAGAEGTP
;
A
#
# COMPACT_ATOMS: atom_id res chain seq x y z
N MET A 1 -13.65 -17.76 14.86
CA MET A 1 -12.94 -17.15 13.70
C MET A 1 -13.73 -15.92 13.27
N THR A 2 -13.56 -14.82 13.96
CA THR A 2 -14.16 -13.53 13.65
C THR A 2 -13.24 -12.82 12.67
N GLY A 3 -13.70 -12.63 11.43
CA GLY A 3 -12.93 -11.97 10.38
C GLY A 3 -12.57 -10.54 10.80
N ALA A 4 -11.29 -10.24 10.86
CA ALA A 4 -10.79 -8.89 11.04
C ALA A 4 -11.31 -8.04 9.89
N ARG A 5 -12.08 -6.97 10.19
CA ARG A 5 -12.48 -5.98 9.19
C ARG A 5 -11.24 -5.35 8.59
N ALA A 6 -11.19 -5.29 7.27
CA ALA A 6 -10.12 -4.60 6.55
C ALA A 6 -9.97 -3.17 7.10
N LYS A 7 -8.73 -2.73 7.31
CA LYS A 7 -8.36 -1.46 7.95
C LYS A 7 -8.97 -0.22 7.28
N TYR A 8 -9.14 -0.30 5.96
CA TYR A 8 -9.76 0.73 5.13
C TYR A 8 -11.10 0.27 4.55
N ALA A 9 -11.78 -0.70 5.20
CA ALA A 9 -13.09 -1.13 4.76
C ALA A 9 -14.09 0.02 4.91
N ALA A 10 -14.86 0.26 3.86
CA ALA A 10 -15.99 1.17 3.90
C ALA A 10 -16.94 0.75 5.05
N SER A 11 -17.36 1.71 5.87
CA SER A 11 -18.42 1.49 6.87
C SER A 11 -19.68 0.96 6.19
N PRO A 12 -20.49 0.13 6.86
CA PRO A 12 -21.80 -0.24 6.31
C PRO A 12 -22.60 1.03 6.02
N ALA A 13 -23.17 1.07 4.84
CA ALA A 13 -23.90 2.21 4.28
C ALA A 13 -24.84 2.85 5.29
N GLY A 14 -24.57 4.09 5.66
CA GLY A 14 -25.60 5.00 6.12
C GLY A 14 -26.65 5.13 5.02
N THR A 15 -27.91 5.23 5.39
CA THR A 15 -29.08 5.34 4.50
C THR A 15 -28.79 6.32 3.37
N PRO A 16 -28.90 5.94 2.09
CA PRO A 16 -28.56 6.82 0.99
C PRO A 16 -29.58 7.97 0.95
N GLY A 17 -29.07 9.18 1.08
CA GLY A 17 -29.79 10.34 0.61
C GLY A 17 -30.04 10.14 -0.89
N THR A 18 -31.26 10.18 -1.32
CA THR A 18 -31.73 9.97 -2.69
C THR A 18 -31.33 11.14 -3.59
N ASP A 19 -30.05 11.20 -3.98
CA ASP A 19 -29.63 11.96 -5.13
C ASP A 19 -29.10 10.98 -6.18
N THR A 20 -29.98 10.55 -7.09
CA THR A 20 -29.72 9.56 -8.15
C THR A 20 -29.05 10.18 -9.38
N GLY A 21 -28.56 11.41 -9.29
CA GLY A 21 -27.77 12.06 -10.33
C GLY A 21 -26.32 11.59 -10.27
N ALA A 22 -25.82 10.90 -11.31
CA ALA A 22 -24.39 10.60 -11.43
C ALA A 22 -23.59 11.90 -11.39
N TRP A 23 -22.66 12.01 -10.45
CA TRP A 23 -21.81 13.20 -10.35
C TRP A 23 -21.00 13.39 -11.63
N PRO A 24 -20.93 14.63 -12.17
CA PRO A 24 -20.10 14.89 -13.33
C PRO A 24 -18.63 14.61 -13.01
N VAL A 25 -17.94 14.06 -13.99
CA VAL A 25 -16.50 13.78 -13.89
C VAL A 25 -15.78 14.49 -15.00
N SER A 26 -14.68 15.16 -14.68
CA SER A 26 -13.77 15.73 -15.65
C SER A 26 -12.39 15.08 -15.56
N LEU A 27 -11.70 14.99 -16.70
CA LEU A 27 -10.36 14.44 -16.83
C LEU A 27 -9.51 15.40 -17.66
N MET A 28 -8.77 16.28 -16.99
CA MET A 28 -8.05 17.38 -17.62
C MET A 28 -6.56 17.34 -17.27
N PRO A 29 -5.66 17.75 -18.16
CA PRO A 29 -4.24 17.87 -17.83
C PRO A 29 -4.02 18.72 -16.59
N LEU A 30 -3.05 18.35 -15.74
CA LEU A 30 -2.62 19.18 -14.62
C LEU A 30 -1.95 20.46 -15.14
N VAL A 31 -2.56 21.60 -14.88
CA VAL A 31 -2.06 22.94 -15.27
C VAL A 31 -1.60 23.72 -14.04
N ASP A 32 -2.47 23.83 -13.04
CA ASP A 32 -2.16 24.55 -11.78
C ASP A 32 -2.01 23.56 -10.63
N ARG A 33 -0.76 23.26 -10.31
CA ARG A 33 -0.42 22.36 -9.22
C ARG A 33 -0.75 22.97 -7.84
N ALA A 34 -0.61 24.28 -7.68
CA ALA A 34 -0.88 24.94 -6.40
C ALA A 34 -2.39 24.94 -6.10
N ALA A 35 -3.22 25.16 -7.12
CA ALA A 35 -4.67 25.01 -6.99
C ALA A 35 -5.06 23.58 -6.63
N LEU A 36 -4.51 22.59 -7.33
CA LEU A 36 -4.75 21.18 -7.04
C LEU A 36 -4.33 20.80 -5.61
N ALA A 37 -3.20 21.33 -5.14
CA ALA A 37 -2.73 21.09 -3.77
C ALA A 37 -3.73 21.60 -2.72
N ARG A 38 -4.33 22.76 -2.94
CA ARG A 38 -5.35 23.31 -2.05
C ARG A 38 -6.62 22.47 -2.04
N GLU A 39 -7.14 22.13 -3.23
CA GLU A 39 -8.33 21.25 -3.36
C GLU A 39 -8.11 19.89 -2.70
N TRP A 40 -6.93 19.29 -2.95
CA TRP A 40 -6.58 17.98 -2.41
C TRP A 40 -6.54 17.99 -0.88
N ARG A 41 -5.85 18.98 -0.29
CA ARG A 41 -5.74 19.13 1.16
C ARG A 41 -7.08 19.41 1.85
N VAL A 42 -7.98 20.15 1.20
CA VAL A 42 -9.34 20.35 1.73
C VAL A 42 -10.12 19.04 1.74
N LEU A 43 -10.08 18.28 0.65
CA LEU A 43 -10.79 17.00 0.56
C LEU A 43 -10.21 15.95 1.53
N GLU A 44 -8.91 15.96 1.76
CA GLU A 44 -8.23 15.10 2.74
C GLU A 44 -8.81 15.21 4.14
N GLN A 45 -9.24 16.38 4.57
CA GLN A 45 -9.72 16.62 5.95
C GLN A 45 -10.98 15.82 6.28
N THR A 46 -11.76 15.44 5.28
CA THR A 46 -13.00 14.67 5.42
C THR A 46 -12.87 13.23 4.94
N SER A 47 -11.71 12.85 4.43
CA SER A 47 -11.43 11.52 3.90
C SER A 47 -10.91 10.58 4.98
N ARG A 48 -11.10 9.27 4.77
CA ARG A 48 -10.43 8.19 5.53
C ARG A 48 -9.36 7.50 4.69
N ALA A 49 -8.91 8.18 3.65
CA ALA A 49 -7.96 7.63 2.71
C ALA A 49 -6.59 7.35 3.37
N SER A 50 -5.87 6.40 2.79
CA SER A 50 -4.52 6.05 3.20
C SER A 50 -3.55 7.23 3.05
N PHE A 51 -2.38 7.13 3.67
CA PHE A 51 -1.29 8.08 3.45
C PHE A 51 -0.90 8.19 1.97
N PHE A 52 -0.96 7.10 1.23
CA PHE A 52 -0.62 7.05 -0.19
C PHE A 52 -1.55 7.90 -1.08
N LEU A 53 -2.74 8.25 -0.60
CA LEU A 53 -3.66 9.19 -1.26
C LEU A 53 -3.55 10.62 -0.71
N SER A 54 -2.59 10.91 0.15
CA SER A 54 -2.35 12.26 0.67
C SER A 54 -1.65 13.15 -0.34
N TRP A 55 -1.79 14.48 -0.17
CA TRP A 55 -0.98 15.42 -0.93
C TRP A 55 0.51 15.34 -0.61
N ASP A 56 0.85 14.91 0.60
CA ASP A 56 2.24 14.70 0.96
C ASP A 56 2.90 13.66 0.06
N TRP A 57 2.21 12.55 -0.23
CA TRP A 57 2.68 11.54 -1.17
C TRP A 57 2.59 12.02 -2.63
N MET A 58 1.41 12.49 -3.07
CA MET A 58 1.18 12.89 -4.47
C MET A 58 2.03 14.11 -4.86
N GLY A 59 2.15 15.08 -3.95
CA GLY A 59 2.99 16.26 -4.16
C GLY A 59 4.46 15.87 -4.28
N ALA A 60 4.98 15.00 -3.39
CA ALA A 60 6.35 14.52 -3.47
C ALA A 60 6.62 13.72 -4.77
N LEU A 61 5.64 12.93 -5.25
CA LEU A 61 5.73 12.24 -6.53
C LEU A 61 5.84 13.24 -7.69
N LEU A 62 4.96 14.25 -7.73
CA LEU A 62 4.96 15.30 -8.75
C LEU A 62 6.26 16.13 -8.73
N ASP A 63 6.86 16.34 -7.54
CA ASP A 63 8.13 17.08 -7.40
C ASP A 63 9.35 16.26 -7.84
N SER A 64 9.30 14.96 -7.64
CA SER A 64 10.47 14.10 -7.81
C SER A 64 10.53 13.42 -9.16
N ALA A 65 9.40 13.31 -9.86
CA ALA A 65 9.26 12.62 -11.14
C ALA A 65 9.60 13.55 -12.32
N GLU A 66 10.87 13.88 -12.45
CA GLU A 66 11.37 14.72 -13.53
C GLU A 66 11.27 14.04 -14.90
N GLY A 67 10.94 14.80 -15.96
CA GLY A 67 10.91 14.31 -17.35
C GLY A 67 9.71 13.42 -17.67
N ILE A 68 8.70 13.37 -16.80
CA ILE A 68 7.43 12.70 -17.09
C ILE A 68 6.39 13.73 -17.55
N GLU A 69 5.55 13.31 -18.50
CA GLU A 69 4.38 14.11 -18.91
C GLU A 69 3.46 14.32 -17.70
N ALA A 70 2.93 15.54 -17.58
CA ALA A 70 1.99 15.88 -16.50
C ALA A 70 0.77 14.94 -16.50
N PRO A 71 0.29 14.49 -15.35
CA PRO A 71 -0.87 13.62 -15.27
C PRO A 71 -2.15 14.35 -15.68
N LEU A 72 -3.17 13.55 -15.98
CA LEU A 72 -4.54 14.01 -15.97
C LEU A 72 -5.04 14.07 -14.53
N VAL A 73 -5.73 15.13 -14.18
CA VAL A 73 -6.47 15.26 -12.93
C VAL A 73 -7.90 14.81 -13.17
N MET A 74 -8.31 13.76 -12.48
CA MET A 74 -9.71 13.38 -12.38
C MET A 74 -10.35 14.18 -11.25
N ARG A 75 -11.42 14.93 -11.58
CA ARG A 75 -12.29 15.59 -10.60
C ARG A 75 -13.69 15.02 -10.73
N VAL A 76 -14.25 14.58 -9.61
CA VAL A 76 -15.63 14.11 -9.48
C VAL A 76 -16.42 15.16 -8.75
N GLY A 77 -17.61 15.49 -9.25
CA GLY A 77 -18.47 16.55 -8.72
C GLY A 77 -18.33 17.87 -9.48
N SER A 78 -19.37 18.71 -9.39
CA SER A 78 -19.43 20.05 -9.96
C SER A 78 -19.18 21.10 -8.88
N GLY A 79 -18.58 22.24 -9.28
CA GLY A 79 -18.35 23.37 -8.38
C GLY A 79 -16.94 23.49 -7.81
N PRO A 80 -16.72 24.43 -6.88
CA PRO A 80 -15.39 24.78 -6.40
C PRO A 80 -14.74 23.73 -5.48
N ALA A 81 -15.57 22.84 -4.90
CA ALA A 81 -15.09 21.77 -4.01
C ALA A 81 -15.39 20.41 -4.67
N PRO A 82 -14.37 19.72 -5.21
CA PRO A 82 -14.55 18.39 -5.78
C PRO A 82 -14.94 17.39 -4.69
N LYS A 83 -15.77 16.41 -5.05
CA LYS A 83 -16.16 15.27 -4.22
C LYS A 83 -15.14 14.14 -4.29
N GLY A 84 -14.39 14.09 -5.39
CA GLY A 84 -13.33 13.11 -5.59
C GLY A 84 -12.19 13.65 -6.43
N LEU A 85 -10.96 13.19 -6.11
CA LEU A 85 -9.73 13.54 -6.82
C LEU A 85 -8.85 12.30 -7.04
N ALA A 86 -8.25 12.20 -8.22
CA ALA A 86 -7.20 11.25 -8.54
C ALA A 86 -6.28 11.78 -9.63
N LEU A 87 -5.08 11.22 -9.73
CA LEU A 87 -4.15 11.47 -10.83
C LEU A 87 -4.12 10.25 -11.76
N LEU A 88 -4.10 10.51 -13.07
CA LEU A 88 -4.01 9.47 -14.08
C LEU A 88 -2.88 9.81 -15.06
N TRP A 89 -1.80 9.00 -15.02
CA TRP A 89 -0.74 9.14 -16.01
C TRP A 89 -1.05 8.34 -17.27
N ARG A 90 -0.71 8.93 -18.42
CA ARG A 90 -0.80 8.26 -19.71
C ARG A 90 0.44 7.43 -19.97
N GLY A 91 0.24 6.26 -20.57
CA GLY A 91 1.32 5.39 -20.98
C GLY A 91 0.97 4.61 -22.25
N ARG A 92 1.93 3.82 -22.68
CA ARG A 92 1.76 2.88 -23.80
C ARG A 92 2.31 1.53 -23.39
N GLN A 93 1.52 0.49 -23.58
CA GLN A 93 1.95 -0.89 -23.34
C GLN A 93 2.21 -1.61 -24.66
N ARG A 94 3.29 -2.35 -24.74
CA ARG A 94 3.58 -3.24 -25.84
C ARG A 94 3.84 -4.64 -25.32
N ARG A 95 3.03 -5.60 -25.74
CA ARG A 95 3.13 -7.00 -25.32
C ARG A 95 3.26 -7.91 -26.52
N HIS A 96 4.08 -8.95 -26.38
CA HIS A 96 4.31 -9.97 -27.41
C HIS A 96 4.68 -9.39 -28.80
N GLY A 97 5.25 -8.20 -28.84
CA GLY A 97 5.60 -7.50 -30.06
C GLY A 97 4.42 -6.96 -30.89
N LEU A 98 3.21 -7.45 -30.68
CA LEU A 98 2.03 -7.22 -31.51
C LEU A 98 0.95 -6.38 -30.83
N VAL A 99 0.65 -6.65 -29.55
CA VAL A 99 -0.40 -5.92 -28.84
C VAL A 99 0.13 -4.57 -28.39
N ARG A 100 -0.45 -3.49 -28.92
CA ARG A 100 -0.20 -2.11 -28.49
C ARG A 100 -1.47 -1.56 -27.86
N SER A 101 -1.36 -0.98 -26.65
CA SER A 101 -2.47 -0.34 -25.97
C SER A 101 -2.06 0.98 -25.34
N ARG A 102 -2.99 1.94 -25.34
CA ARG A 102 -2.87 3.19 -24.60
C ARG A 102 -3.30 2.92 -23.17
N SER A 103 -2.43 3.20 -22.22
CA SER A 103 -2.71 2.94 -20.81
C SER A 103 -2.94 4.23 -20.03
N LEU A 104 -3.77 4.11 -19.00
CA LEU A 104 -3.88 5.03 -17.88
C LEU A 104 -3.40 4.31 -16.63
N HIS A 105 -2.79 5.05 -15.72
CA HIS A 105 -2.28 4.52 -14.45
C HIS A 105 -2.79 5.38 -13.30
N LEU A 106 -3.61 4.79 -12.43
CA LEU A 106 -4.23 5.48 -11.30
C LEU A 106 -3.19 5.77 -10.22
N ASN A 107 -2.90 7.05 -9.99
CA ASN A 107 -1.96 7.55 -8.98
C ASN A 107 -0.53 6.97 -9.08
N GLU A 108 -0.19 6.37 -10.21
CA GLU A 108 1.13 5.86 -10.56
C GLU A 108 1.53 6.37 -11.96
N THR A 109 2.82 6.42 -12.22
CA THR A 109 3.33 6.99 -13.47
C THR A 109 3.25 6.03 -14.67
N GLY A 110 3.10 4.74 -14.42
CA GLY A 110 3.19 3.68 -15.42
C GLY A 110 4.62 3.39 -15.87
N ARG A 111 5.62 3.97 -15.21
CA ARG A 111 7.04 3.77 -15.48
C ARG A 111 7.71 3.05 -14.32
N PRO A 112 8.27 1.85 -14.54
CA PRO A 112 8.85 1.04 -13.46
C PRO A 112 9.94 1.74 -12.64
N GLU A 113 10.68 2.67 -13.25
CA GLU A 113 11.74 3.43 -12.56
C GLU A 113 11.19 4.38 -11.48
N PHE A 114 9.96 4.87 -11.63
CA PHE A 114 9.29 5.74 -10.67
C PHE A 114 8.30 4.98 -9.78
N ASP A 115 7.62 3.96 -10.31
CA ASP A 115 6.60 3.20 -9.58
C ASP A 115 7.22 2.19 -8.58
N ARG A 116 8.56 2.17 -8.45
CA ARG A 116 9.28 1.42 -7.40
C ARG A 116 8.98 1.89 -5.97
N ILE A 117 8.46 3.09 -5.81
CA ILE A 117 7.99 3.58 -4.51
C ILE A 117 6.76 2.84 -3.99
N THR A 118 6.18 2.01 -4.79
CA THR A 118 5.04 1.11 -4.52
C THR A 118 3.85 1.80 -3.86
N MET A 119 2.81 2.02 -4.65
CA MET A 119 1.53 2.55 -4.18
C MET A 119 0.74 1.44 -3.48
N GLU A 120 0.41 1.64 -2.20
CA GLU A 120 -0.44 0.74 -1.42
C GLU A 120 -1.73 1.45 -1.00
N HIS A 121 -2.81 0.71 -0.72
CA HIS A 121 -4.11 1.27 -0.36
C HIS A 121 -4.57 2.41 -1.28
N ASN A 122 -4.44 2.17 -2.57
CA ASN A 122 -4.75 3.11 -3.64
C ASN A 122 -6.27 3.24 -3.88
N GLY A 123 -6.69 4.31 -4.55
CA GLY A 123 -8.07 4.58 -4.86
C GLY A 123 -8.29 5.97 -5.44
N VAL A 124 -9.51 6.47 -5.33
CA VAL A 124 -9.85 7.87 -5.59
C VAL A 124 -10.03 8.56 -4.24
N LEU A 125 -9.31 9.66 -4.01
CA LEU A 125 -9.52 10.45 -2.79
C LEU A 125 -10.93 10.98 -2.77
N ALA A 126 -11.66 10.74 -1.68
CA ALA A 126 -13.04 11.19 -1.49
C ALA A 126 -13.32 11.40 0.00
N ALA A 127 -14.32 12.20 0.34
CA ALA A 127 -14.85 12.23 1.69
C ALA A 127 -15.42 10.85 2.05
N ALA A 128 -15.29 10.45 3.31
CA ALA A 128 -15.70 9.11 3.78
C ALA A 128 -17.16 8.75 3.46
N ALA A 129 -18.06 9.75 3.48
CA ALA A 129 -19.46 9.54 3.13
C ALA A 129 -19.72 9.37 1.63
N ASP A 130 -18.78 9.84 0.79
CA ASP A 130 -18.96 9.95 -0.66
C ASP A 130 -18.17 8.87 -1.44
N GLU A 131 -17.31 8.07 -0.78
CA GLU A 131 -16.37 7.13 -1.41
C GLU A 131 -17.02 6.23 -2.46
N ALA A 132 -18.12 5.58 -2.13
CA ALA A 132 -18.79 4.65 -3.05
C ALA A 132 -19.39 5.36 -4.27
N ALA A 133 -19.96 6.55 -4.10
CA ALA A 133 -20.55 7.33 -5.18
C ALA A 133 -19.45 7.93 -6.10
N VAL A 134 -18.35 8.42 -5.52
CA VAL A 134 -17.18 8.90 -6.26
C VAL A 134 -16.60 7.79 -7.11
N LEU A 135 -16.44 6.60 -6.54
CA LEU A 135 -15.85 5.46 -7.27
C LEU A 135 -16.73 5.04 -8.44
N ARG A 136 -18.06 4.96 -8.24
CA ARG A 136 -19.01 4.67 -9.32
C ARG A 136 -18.93 5.70 -10.44
N ALA A 137 -18.96 7.00 -10.09
CA ALA A 137 -18.86 8.06 -11.07
C ALA A 137 -17.52 8.00 -11.84
N ALA A 138 -16.40 7.74 -11.17
CA ALA A 138 -15.08 7.61 -11.77
C ALA A 138 -15.02 6.45 -12.78
N VAL A 139 -15.49 5.25 -12.39
CA VAL A 139 -15.50 4.07 -13.27
C VAL A 139 -16.46 4.26 -14.45
N GLY A 140 -17.65 4.78 -14.20
CA GLY A 140 -18.65 5.09 -15.27
C GLY A 140 -18.11 6.10 -16.27
N HIS A 141 -17.41 7.14 -15.81
CA HIS A 141 -16.77 8.11 -16.70
C HIS A 141 -15.66 7.46 -17.54
N LEU A 142 -14.79 6.68 -16.91
CA LEU A 142 -13.75 5.95 -17.65
C LEU A 142 -14.35 5.01 -18.69
N ALA A 143 -15.49 4.39 -18.43
CA ALA A 143 -16.16 3.52 -19.38
C ALA A 143 -16.59 4.25 -20.64
N SER A 144 -17.07 5.50 -20.52
CA SER A 144 -17.54 6.33 -21.62
C SER A 144 -16.44 7.19 -22.28
N CYS A 145 -15.32 7.40 -21.56
CA CYS A 145 -14.24 8.27 -22.02
C CYS A 145 -13.40 7.59 -23.12
N PRO A 146 -13.22 8.21 -24.30
CA PRO A 146 -12.34 7.66 -25.32
C PRO A 146 -10.86 7.93 -25.01
N GLY A 147 -9.98 7.35 -25.80
CA GLY A 147 -8.55 7.71 -25.77
C GLY A 147 -7.65 6.80 -24.93
N TRP A 148 -8.19 5.78 -24.28
CA TRP A 148 -7.45 4.74 -23.56
C TRP A 148 -7.97 3.34 -23.94
N ASP A 149 -7.16 2.34 -23.69
CA ASP A 149 -7.48 0.93 -23.92
C ASP A 149 -7.41 0.11 -22.63
N GLU A 150 -6.54 0.50 -21.69
CA GLU A 150 -6.31 -0.15 -20.38
C GLU A 150 -6.12 0.89 -19.28
N CYS A 151 -6.77 0.71 -18.12
CA CYS A 151 -6.54 1.51 -16.94
C CYS A 151 -6.00 0.60 -15.81
N TYR A 152 -4.77 0.84 -15.39
CA TYR A 152 -4.10 0.07 -14.35
C TYR A 152 -4.45 0.63 -12.99
N LEU A 153 -4.88 -0.26 -12.10
CA LEU A 153 -5.33 0.02 -10.75
C LEU A 153 -4.48 -0.83 -9.80
N SER A 154 -3.49 -0.21 -9.19
CA SER A 154 -2.51 -0.88 -8.32
C SER A 154 -2.90 -0.73 -6.85
N GLY A 155 -2.67 -1.76 -6.05
CA GLY A 155 -2.77 -1.68 -4.59
C GLY A 155 -4.17 -1.37 -4.06
N LEU A 156 -5.24 -1.81 -4.74
CA LEU A 156 -6.60 -1.65 -4.26
C LEU A 156 -6.92 -2.64 -3.13
N ASP A 157 -7.46 -2.16 -2.02
CA ASP A 157 -8.03 -3.01 -0.99
C ASP A 157 -9.23 -3.80 -1.51
N ASP A 158 -9.54 -4.95 -0.90
CA ASP A 158 -10.59 -5.86 -1.37
C ASP A 158 -11.96 -5.16 -1.54
N SER A 159 -12.33 -4.24 -0.65
CA SER A 159 -13.60 -3.51 -0.73
C SER A 159 -13.64 -2.56 -1.93
N VAL A 160 -12.54 -1.83 -2.17
CA VAL A 160 -12.41 -0.93 -3.32
C VAL A 160 -12.38 -1.73 -4.61
N LEU A 161 -11.62 -2.84 -4.63
CA LEU A 161 -11.56 -3.74 -5.77
C LEU A 161 -12.94 -4.30 -6.15
N GLN A 162 -13.73 -4.72 -5.15
CA GLN A 162 -15.07 -5.25 -5.37
C GLN A 162 -16.00 -4.17 -5.95
N ALA A 163 -15.98 -2.96 -5.38
CA ALA A 163 -16.78 -1.86 -5.88
C ALA A 163 -16.40 -1.46 -7.32
N VAL A 164 -15.10 -1.48 -7.67
CA VAL A 164 -14.63 -1.29 -9.06
C VAL A 164 -15.15 -2.39 -9.98
N ALA A 165 -15.10 -3.65 -9.54
CA ALA A 165 -15.55 -4.80 -10.33
C ALA A 165 -17.07 -4.75 -10.59
N ASP A 166 -17.84 -4.44 -9.55
CA ASP A 166 -19.29 -4.33 -9.61
C ASP A 166 -19.71 -3.22 -10.59
N GLU A 167 -19.13 -2.03 -10.46
CA GLU A 167 -19.43 -0.93 -11.37
C GLU A 167 -18.96 -1.21 -12.79
N ALA A 168 -17.76 -1.76 -12.98
CA ALA A 168 -17.24 -2.12 -14.30
C ALA A 168 -18.12 -3.14 -15.01
N SER A 169 -18.84 -4.00 -14.29
CA SER A 169 -19.76 -4.99 -14.84
C SER A 169 -21.01 -4.37 -15.49
N GLN A 170 -21.38 -3.15 -15.09
CA GLN A 170 -22.49 -2.38 -15.66
C GLN A 170 -22.12 -1.69 -16.98
N HIS A 171 -20.88 -1.74 -17.38
CA HIS A 171 -20.32 -1.04 -18.54
C HIS A 171 -19.67 -2.01 -19.53
N PRO A 172 -19.44 -1.60 -20.79
CA PRO A 172 -18.73 -2.42 -21.78
C PRO A 172 -17.23 -2.52 -21.50
N LEU A 173 -16.86 -2.81 -20.27
CA LEU A 173 -15.49 -3.00 -19.80
C LEU A 173 -15.22 -4.47 -19.48
N TRP A 174 -13.95 -4.85 -19.53
CA TRP A 174 -13.44 -6.03 -18.85
C TRP A 174 -12.66 -5.58 -17.62
N HIS A 175 -12.96 -6.17 -16.46
CA HIS A 175 -12.15 -6.07 -15.26
C HIS A 175 -11.34 -7.35 -15.08
N ARG A 176 -10.03 -7.20 -14.86
CA ARG A 176 -9.14 -8.34 -14.67
C ARG A 176 -8.20 -8.09 -13.50
N ARG A 177 -8.28 -8.95 -12.48
CA ARG A 177 -7.29 -9.02 -11.43
C ARG A 177 -5.99 -9.61 -11.99
N ARG A 178 -4.88 -8.95 -11.74
CA ARG A 178 -3.54 -9.38 -12.19
C ARG A 178 -2.87 -10.26 -11.15
N TRP A 179 -2.82 -9.80 -9.93
CA TRP A 179 -2.28 -10.50 -8.76
C TRP A 179 -2.80 -9.86 -7.47
N THR A 180 -2.65 -10.59 -6.35
CA THR A 180 -3.05 -10.16 -5.01
C THR A 180 -1.89 -10.40 -4.06
N LYS A 181 -1.71 -9.51 -3.09
CA LYS A 181 -0.74 -9.63 -1.99
C LYS A 181 -1.42 -9.36 -0.67
N SER A 182 -1.00 -10.09 0.36
CA SER A 182 -1.41 -9.82 1.72
C SER A 182 -0.62 -8.64 2.28
N TYR A 183 -1.28 -7.83 3.09
CA TYR A 183 -0.64 -6.88 4.00
C TYR A 183 -0.98 -7.24 5.44
N HIS A 184 -0.15 -6.82 6.37
CA HIS A 184 -0.27 -7.21 7.77
C HIS A 184 -0.17 -6.00 8.68
N PHE A 185 -1.04 -5.92 9.69
CA PHE A 185 -1.07 -4.79 10.60
C PHE A 185 -1.39 -5.21 12.03
N VAL A 186 -1.00 -4.38 12.97
CA VAL A 186 -1.41 -4.48 14.36
C VAL A 186 -2.60 -3.55 14.58
N ASN A 187 -3.74 -4.13 14.95
CA ASN A 187 -4.86 -3.40 15.49
C ASN A 187 -4.52 -3.04 16.94
N LEU A 188 -4.11 -1.79 17.18
CA LEU A 188 -3.66 -1.31 18.48
C LEU A 188 -4.81 -1.11 19.46
N ASP A 189 -6.04 -0.86 18.95
CA ASP A 189 -7.22 -0.78 19.81
C ASP A 189 -7.55 -2.15 20.39
N ASP A 190 -7.40 -3.21 19.59
CA ASP A 190 -7.54 -4.59 20.05
C ASP A 190 -6.49 -4.94 21.13
N VAL A 191 -5.24 -4.52 20.91
CA VAL A 191 -4.18 -4.71 21.93
C VAL A 191 -4.53 -4.01 23.25
N ARG A 192 -5.06 -2.77 23.22
CA ARG A 192 -5.48 -2.03 24.41
C ARG A 192 -6.61 -2.74 25.15
N GLN A 193 -7.59 -3.27 24.43
CA GLN A 193 -8.72 -4.01 25.01
C GLN A 193 -8.29 -5.30 25.72
N HIS A 194 -7.16 -5.89 25.31
CA HIS A 194 -6.63 -7.14 25.84
C HIS A 194 -5.45 -6.95 26.82
N GLY A 195 -5.37 -5.83 27.51
CA GLY A 195 -4.38 -5.61 28.58
C GLY A 195 -3.26 -4.60 28.25
N GLY A 196 -3.18 -4.11 27.00
CA GLY A 196 -2.31 -3.00 26.62
C GLY A 196 -0.82 -3.35 26.47
N ASP A 197 -0.40 -4.60 26.61
CA ASP A 197 0.96 -5.04 26.28
C ASP A 197 0.98 -5.66 24.88
N TYR A 198 1.70 -5.02 23.97
CA TYR A 198 1.83 -5.53 22.61
C TYR A 198 2.47 -6.92 22.55
N LEU A 199 3.48 -7.20 23.39
CA LEU A 199 4.13 -8.51 23.39
C LEU A 199 3.17 -9.64 23.77
N ASP A 200 2.16 -9.35 24.59
CA ASP A 200 1.15 -10.34 24.96
C ASP A 200 0.17 -10.68 23.83
N SER A 201 0.03 -9.80 22.86
CA SER A 201 -0.76 -10.06 21.66
C SER A 201 -0.08 -11.02 20.67
N LEU A 202 1.24 -11.25 20.82
CA LEU A 202 2.02 -12.13 19.95
C LEU A 202 1.82 -13.61 20.28
N SER A 203 2.04 -14.48 19.29
CA SER A 203 2.09 -15.92 19.52
C SER A 203 3.14 -16.28 20.59
N ALA A 204 2.93 -17.37 21.32
CA ALA A 204 3.82 -17.79 22.39
C ALA A 204 5.30 -17.89 21.96
N ASN A 205 5.55 -18.41 20.77
CA ASN A 205 6.90 -18.51 20.22
C ASN A 205 7.51 -17.14 19.87
N THR A 206 6.76 -16.27 19.19
CA THR A 206 7.24 -14.93 18.82
C THR A 206 7.48 -14.08 20.08
N ARG A 207 6.55 -14.13 21.03
CA ARG A 207 6.67 -13.46 22.33
C ARG A 207 7.90 -13.91 23.11
N TYR A 208 8.14 -15.22 23.20
CA TYR A 208 9.34 -15.77 23.84
C TYR A 208 10.62 -15.24 23.16
N GLN A 209 10.67 -15.26 21.82
CA GLN A 209 11.82 -14.77 21.07
C GLN A 209 12.03 -13.26 21.27
N ALA A 210 10.95 -12.47 21.25
CA ALA A 210 11.00 -11.03 21.48
C ALA A 210 11.51 -10.70 22.88
N ARG A 211 10.92 -11.28 23.93
CA ARG A 211 11.34 -11.07 25.32
C ARG A 211 12.79 -11.47 25.55
N ARG A 212 13.24 -12.60 24.98
CA ARG A 212 14.63 -13.03 25.05
C ARG A 212 15.58 -12.06 24.38
N ALA A 213 15.25 -11.58 23.16
CA ALA A 213 16.07 -10.62 22.44
C ALA A 213 16.14 -9.27 23.15
N ILE A 214 15.00 -8.76 23.62
CA ILE A 214 14.88 -7.53 24.43
C ILE A 214 15.76 -7.63 25.69
N LYS A 215 15.67 -8.74 26.45
CA LYS A 215 16.52 -8.98 27.62
C LYS A 215 18.01 -9.02 27.26
N GLY A 216 18.36 -9.64 26.12
CA GLY A 216 19.74 -9.69 25.65
C GLY A 216 20.30 -8.31 25.34
N TYR A 217 19.54 -7.47 24.66
CA TYR A 217 19.96 -6.09 24.38
C TYR A 217 19.94 -5.19 25.61
N ALA A 218 18.99 -5.38 26.52
CA ALA A 218 18.95 -4.64 27.78
C ALA A 218 20.20 -4.88 28.65
N ALA A 219 20.88 -6.02 28.49
CA ALA A 219 22.16 -6.29 29.16
C ALA A 219 23.33 -5.48 28.58
N LEU A 220 23.21 -4.94 27.35
CA LEU A 220 24.21 -4.06 26.73
C LEU A 220 23.99 -2.59 27.11
N GLY A 221 22.82 -2.23 27.61
CA GLY A 221 22.43 -0.90 28.04
C GLY A 221 20.94 -0.65 27.92
N ALA A 222 20.49 0.52 28.38
CA ALA A 222 19.08 0.89 28.33
C ALA A 222 18.56 0.87 26.87
N LEU A 223 17.47 0.13 26.64
CA LEU A 223 16.75 0.13 25.36
C LEU A 223 15.98 1.43 25.19
N GLN A 224 16.18 2.11 24.09
CA GLN A 224 15.50 3.35 23.73
C GLN A 224 14.94 3.28 22.33
N CYS A 225 13.72 3.76 22.16
CA CYS A 225 13.10 4.03 20.88
C CYS A 225 12.84 5.54 20.82
N ARG A 226 13.69 6.27 20.10
CA ARG A 226 13.63 7.72 20.02
C ARG A 226 13.13 8.16 18.65
N ARG A 227 12.28 9.17 18.63
CA ARG A 227 11.84 9.85 17.40
C ARG A 227 12.84 10.95 17.08
N ALA A 228 13.08 11.19 15.79
CA ALA A 228 13.85 12.35 15.37
C ALA A 228 13.20 13.62 15.91
N ALA A 229 14.01 14.61 16.26
CA ALA A 229 13.55 15.86 16.85
C ALA A 229 13.43 17.00 15.83
N SER A 230 14.04 16.84 14.67
CA SER A 230 14.00 17.84 13.59
C SER A 230 13.98 17.19 12.21
N THR A 231 13.69 17.98 11.19
CA THR A 231 13.74 17.54 9.78
C THR A 231 15.15 17.11 9.38
N GLU A 232 16.17 17.82 9.83
CA GLU A 232 17.57 17.53 9.55
C GLU A 232 17.95 16.17 10.14
N GLU A 233 17.61 15.93 11.40
CA GLU A 233 17.86 14.65 12.06
C GLU A 233 17.08 13.49 11.37
N ALA A 234 15.85 13.75 10.94
CA ALA A 234 15.07 12.77 10.21
C ALA A 234 15.70 12.41 8.85
N LEU A 235 16.26 13.39 8.13
CA LEU A 235 16.97 13.19 6.88
C LEU A 235 18.29 12.43 7.08
N ASP A 236 19.04 12.73 8.12
CA ASP A 236 20.27 12.02 8.47
C ASP A 236 19.97 10.54 8.78
N TRP A 237 18.95 10.28 9.61
CA TRP A 237 18.53 8.92 9.93
C TRP A 237 17.96 8.17 8.72
N PHE A 238 17.33 8.88 7.81
CA PHE A 238 16.89 8.28 6.55
C PHE A 238 18.07 7.80 5.70
N GLN A 239 19.17 8.56 5.64
CA GLN A 239 20.38 8.15 4.93
C GLN A 239 21.00 6.91 5.58
N ASP A 240 21.06 6.88 6.91
CA ASP A 240 21.56 5.74 7.67
C ASP A 240 20.70 4.49 7.46
N LEU A 241 19.37 4.64 7.54
CA LEU A 241 18.42 3.58 7.22
C LEU A 241 18.63 3.06 5.81
N ALA A 242 18.76 3.96 4.82
CA ALA A 242 18.97 3.57 3.43
C ALA A 242 20.28 2.77 3.24
N ARG A 243 21.36 3.15 3.95
CA ARG A 243 22.62 2.38 3.94
C ARG A 243 22.47 0.97 4.52
N LEU A 244 21.84 0.85 5.70
CA LEU A 244 21.58 -0.44 6.35
C LEU A 244 20.68 -1.32 5.49
N HIS A 245 19.63 -0.75 4.92
CA HIS A 245 18.70 -1.45 4.04
C HIS A 245 19.42 -1.96 2.77
N GLN A 246 20.23 -1.11 2.12
CA GLN A 246 20.96 -1.50 0.92
C GLN A 246 22.01 -2.58 1.20
N ALA A 247 22.73 -2.50 2.33
CA ALA A 247 23.67 -3.54 2.75
C ALA A 247 22.96 -4.90 2.93
N HIS A 248 21.79 -4.92 3.57
CA HIS A 248 21.00 -6.13 3.77
C HIS A 248 20.54 -6.78 2.46
N TRP A 249 20.05 -5.97 1.49
CA TRP A 249 19.59 -6.48 0.19
C TRP A 249 20.74 -6.80 -0.76
N GLY A 250 21.84 -6.06 -0.67
CA GLY A 250 23.06 -6.33 -1.46
C GLY A 250 23.64 -7.72 -1.22
N VAL A 251 23.64 -8.21 0.03
CA VAL A 251 24.04 -9.59 0.36
C VAL A 251 23.17 -10.65 -0.33
N ARG A 252 21.90 -10.29 -0.67
CA ARG A 252 20.96 -11.17 -1.36
C ARG A 252 20.97 -11.01 -2.88
N GLY A 253 21.82 -10.13 -3.42
CA GLY A 253 21.87 -9.81 -4.85
C GLY A 253 20.68 -8.99 -5.36
N GLU A 254 19.89 -8.41 -4.45
CA GLU A 254 18.68 -7.65 -4.78
C GLU A 254 18.92 -6.14 -4.70
N PRO A 255 18.30 -5.35 -5.59
CA PRO A 255 18.48 -3.90 -5.62
C PRO A 255 17.65 -3.26 -4.55
N GLY A 256 17.67 -3.34 -3.36
CA GLY A 256 16.82 -2.74 -2.30
C GLY A 256 16.00 -1.49 -2.70
N ALA A 257 15.06 -1.09 -1.88
CA ALA A 257 14.10 -0.02 -2.17
C ALA A 257 14.73 1.34 -2.51
N PHE A 258 15.91 1.64 -1.94
CA PHE A 258 16.61 2.91 -2.11
C PHE A 258 17.76 2.86 -3.12
N SER A 259 17.78 1.88 -4.02
CA SER A 259 18.85 1.71 -5.02
C SER A 259 18.90 2.82 -6.08
N SER A 260 17.74 3.45 -6.41
CA SER A 260 17.66 4.49 -7.43
C SER A 260 17.82 5.90 -6.84
N GLY A 261 18.38 6.81 -7.63
CA GLY A 261 18.44 8.23 -7.27
C GLY A 261 17.05 8.85 -7.09
N PHE A 262 16.08 8.41 -7.91
CA PHE A 262 14.70 8.85 -7.81
C PHE A 262 14.09 8.50 -6.45
N THR A 263 14.16 7.23 -6.01
CA THR A 263 13.54 6.82 -4.74
C THR A 263 14.15 7.57 -3.56
N ARG A 264 15.45 7.82 -3.56
CA ARG A 264 16.10 8.63 -2.52
C ARG A 264 15.63 10.08 -2.52
N ARG A 265 15.54 10.73 -3.70
CA ARG A 265 15.02 12.12 -3.79
C ARG A 265 13.56 12.19 -3.36
N PHE A 266 12.72 11.26 -3.84
CA PHE A 266 11.30 11.20 -3.47
C PHE A 266 11.13 11.16 -1.94
N HIS A 267 11.81 10.26 -1.26
CA HIS A 267 11.67 10.13 0.19
C HIS A 267 12.31 11.29 0.96
N ALA A 268 13.42 11.86 0.49
CA ALA A 268 13.98 13.06 1.07
C ALA A 268 13.02 14.26 0.94
N THR A 269 12.40 14.44 -0.22
CA THR A 269 11.36 15.44 -0.45
C THR A 269 10.16 15.23 0.47
N LEU A 270 9.68 13.98 0.56
CA LEU A 270 8.56 13.60 1.42
C LEU A 270 8.84 13.88 2.90
N ILE A 271 10.04 13.55 3.39
CA ILE A 271 10.47 13.86 4.75
C ILE A 271 10.53 15.39 4.94
N ALA A 272 11.22 16.13 4.08
CA ALA A 272 11.37 17.57 4.19
C ALA A 272 10.02 18.31 4.21
N GLN A 273 9.09 17.89 3.38
CA GLN A 273 7.77 18.52 3.29
C GLN A 273 6.77 18.02 4.35
N GLY A 274 6.82 16.75 4.72
CA GLY A 274 5.84 16.10 5.60
C GLY A 274 6.16 16.18 7.08
N TRP A 275 7.42 16.39 7.46
CA TRP A 275 7.88 16.35 8.84
C TRP A 275 7.12 17.32 9.76
N ALA A 276 7.09 18.60 9.44
CA ALA A 276 6.45 19.62 10.26
C ALA A 276 4.95 19.39 10.49
N ARG A 277 4.30 18.61 9.64
CA ARG A 277 2.89 18.24 9.76
C ARG A 277 2.67 16.90 10.49
N GLY A 278 3.74 16.24 10.94
CA GLY A 278 3.66 14.92 11.53
C GLY A 278 3.27 13.80 10.57
N ALA A 279 3.34 14.06 9.26
CA ALA A 279 3.00 13.09 8.21
C ALA A 279 4.05 11.97 8.06
N VAL A 280 5.26 12.22 8.57
CA VAL A 280 6.41 11.32 8.54
C VAL A 280 6.98 11.15 9.94
N SER A 281 7.41 9.94 10.27
CA SER A 281 8.05 9.60 11.53
C SER A 281 9.29 8.75 11.28
N MET A 282 10.42 9.21 11.80
CA MET A 282 11.67 8.45 11.84
C MET A 282 11.97 8.04 13.27
N LEU A 283 12.16 6.74 13.51
CA LEU A 283 12.53 6.18 14.80
C LEU A 283 13.95 5.63 14.75
N ARG A 284 14.70 5.83 15.83
CA ARG A 284 16.00 5.20 16.08
C ARG A 284 15.91 4.35 17.32
N VAL A 285 16.34 3.10 17.22
CA VAL A 285 16.33 2.14 18.33
C VAL A 285 17.76 1.83 18.71
N THR A 286 18.08 1.97 20.01
CA THR A 286 19.40 1.70 20.57
C THR A 286 19.32 0.87 21.87
N ALA A 287 20.43 0.24 22.22
CA ALA A 287 20.68 -0.39 23.53
C ALA A 287 21.95 0.24 24.13
N GLY A 288 21.80 1.21 25.05
CA GLY A 288 22.91 2.05 25.45
C GLY A 288 23.50 2.81 24.25
N ALA A 289 24.79 2.63 23.97
CA ALA A 289 25.48 3.22 22.81
C ALA A 289 25.24 2.43 21.52
N GLU A 290 24.81 1.19 21.58
CA GLU A 290 24.69 0.30 20.44
C GLU A 290 23.43 0.61 19.61
N LEU A 291 23.61 0.86 18.31
CA LEU A 291 22.51 1.01 17.35
C LEU A 291 21.90 -0.35 17.02
N LEU A 292 20.58 -0.48 17.10
CA LEU A 292 19.85 -1.65 16.61
C LEU A 292 19.29 -1.40 15.21
N GLY A 293 18.77 -0.21 14.97
CA GLY A 293 18.24 0.15 13.65
C GLY A 293 17.35 1.38 13.65
N TYR A 294 16.79 1.62 12.49
CA TYR A 294 15.87 2.73 12.20
C TYR A 294 14.57 2.22 11.62
N VAL A 295 13.49 2.99 11.85
CA VAL A 295 12.16 2.75 11.28
C VAL A 295 11.66 4.03 10.64
N TYR A 296 11.13 3.90 9.44
CA TYR A 296 10.55 4.98 8.65
C TYR A 296 9.06 4.71 8.45
N ASN A 297 8.23 5.52 9.08
CA ASN A 297 6.78 5.41 9.04
C ASN A 297 6.15 6.63 8.37
N PHE A 298 5.01 6.42 7.73
CA PHE A 298 4.04 7.46 7.39
C PHE A 298 2.94 7.46 8.44
N GLU A 299 2.48 8.64 8.83
CA GLU A 299 1.44 8.78 9.85
C GLU A 299 0.26 9.58 9.31
N ARG A 300 -0.94 9.00 9.41
CA ARG A 300 -2.19 9.64 9.02
C ARG A 300 -3.36 9.01 9.78
N ASP A 301 -4.27 9.85 10.29
CA ASP A 301 -5.55 9.46 10.87
C ASP A 301 -5.44 8.30 11.88
N GLY A 302 -4.46 8.40 12.80
CA GLY A 302 -4.23 7.40 13.84
C GLY A 302 -3.62 6.09 13.34
N THR A 303 -3.10 6.08 12.12
CA THR A 303 -2.37 4.96 11.53
C THR A 303 -0.91 5.32 11.31
N ALA A 304 0.02 4.48 11.80
CA ALA A 304 1.41 4.47 11.37
C ALA A 304 1.60 3.37 10.34
N SER A 305 2.04 3.71 9.13
CA SER A 305 2.37 2.77 8.06
C SER A 305 3.88 2.62 7.98
N ASN A 306 4.40 1.45 8.34
CA ASN A 306 5.83 1.18 8.30
C ASN A 306 6.29 0.95 6.87
N TYR A 307 6.80 2.00 6.25
CA TYR A 307 7.24 1.92 4.87
C TYR A 307 8.53 1.12 4.73
N GLN A 308 9.55 1.43 5.52
CA GLN A 308 10.81 0.72 5.53
C GLN A 308 11.47 0.69 6.92
N SER A 309 12.34 -0.28 7.12
CA SER A 309 13.22 -0.37 8.26
C SER A 309 14.62 -0.78 7.82
N GLY A 310 15.62 -0.31 8.55
CA GLY A 310 17.00 -0.75 8.42
C GLY A 310 17.54 -1.14 9.79
N HIS A 311 18.11 -2.33 9.92
CA HIS A 311 18.66 -2.80 11.19
C HIS A 311 20.06 -3.36 10.98
N VAL A 312 20.88 -3.29 12.03
CA VAL A 312 22.22 -3.86 12.00
C VAL A 312 22.17 -5.37 11.86
N THR A 313 23.17 -5.94 11.24
CA THR A 313 23.33 -7.39 11.18
C THR A 313 23.97 -7.83 12.52
N GLY A 314 23.23 -8.55 13.35
CA GLY A 314 23.76 -9.04 14.62
C GLY A 314 24.71 -10.21 14.43
N GLU A 315 25.80 -10.26 15.20
CA GLU A 315 26.73 -11.39 15.23
C GLU A 315 26.09 -12.66 15.79
N SER A 316 25.07 -12.51 16.62
CA SER A 316 24.35 -13.63 17.23
C SER A 316 22.95 -13.80 16.66
N SER A 317 22.64 -14.98 16.15
CA SER A 317 21.28 -15.37 15.72
C SER A 317 20.22 -15.27 16.84
N LYS A 318 20.67 -15.15 18.10
CA LYS A 318 19.78 -15.02 19.27
C LYS A 318 19.28 -13.61 19.52
N LEU A 319 20.00 -12.58 19.08
CA LEU A 319 19.73 -11.17 19.38
C LEU A 319 18.84 -10.46 18.34
N LYS A 320 18.29 -11.06 17.37
CA LYS A 320 17.30 -10.60 16.37
C LYS A 320 16.98 -9.08 16.39
N PRO A 321 17.89 -8.18 15.97
CA PRO A 321 17.70 -6.73 16.11
C PRO A 321 16.44 -6.24 15.41
N GLY A 322 16.11 -6.76 14.22
CA GLY A 322 14.90 -6.39 13.49
C GLY A 322 13.61 -6.70 14.27
N LEU A 323 13.57 -7.81 15.02
CA LEU A 323 12.43 -8.14 15.88
C LEU A 323 12.26 -7.10 17.00
N VAL A 324 13.36 -6.73 17.68
CA VAL A 324 13.34 -5.74 18.78
C VAL A 324 12.95 -4.37 18.25
N VAL A 325 13.53 -3.95 17.11
CA VAL A 325 13.22 -2.67 16.47
C VAL A 325 11.72 -2.55 16.17
N HIS A 326 11.12 -3.57 15.56
CA HIS A 326 9.69 -3.54 15.29
C HIS A 326 8.82 -3.61 16.54
N CYS A 327 9.18 -4.43 17.53
CA CYS A 327 8.44 -4.48 18.79
C CYS A 327 8.41 -3.13 19.51
N LEU A 328 9.54 -2.43 19.57
CA LEU A 328 9.61 -1.11 20.18
C LEU A 328 8.89 -0.03 19.36
N ALA A 329 8.92 -0.10 18.03
CA ALA A 329 8.18 0.82 17.19
C ALA A 329 6.65 0.65 17.30
N VAL A 330 6.16 -0.59 17.42
CA VAL A 330 4.74 -0.86 17.68
C VAL A 330 4.35 -0.37 19.07
N GLN A 331 5.21 -0.58 20.07
CA GLN A 331 4.96 -0.12 21.44
C GLN A 331 4.92 1.42 21.51
N ASP A 332 5.81 2.14 20.79
CA ASP A 332 5.77 3.61 20.65
C ASP A 332 4.42 4.06 20.07
N ALA A 333 3.97 3.44 18.97
CA ALA A 333 2.69 3.74 18.36
C ALA A 333 1.50 3.49 19.30
N LEU A 334 1.54 2.41 20.06
CA LEU A 334 0.53 2.06 21.07
C LEU A 334 0.46 3.11 22.19
N GLN A 335 1.61 3.52 22.72
CA GLN A 335 1.72 4.53 23.80
C GLN A 335 1.26 5.91 23.33
N ARG A 336 1.46 6.24 22.07
CA ARG A 336 1.01 7.49 21.46
C ARG A 336 -0.48 7.53 21.13
N GLY A 337 -1.21 6.46 21.39
CA GLY A 337 -2.65 6.40 21.15
C GLY A 337 -3.03 6.16 19.68
N LEU A 338 -2.11 5.71 18.82
CA LEU A 338 -2.45 5.34 17.45
C LEU A 338 -3.36 4.11 17.44
N ARG A 339 -4.25 4.01 16.45
CA ARG A 339 -5.21 2.91 16.32
C ARG A 339 -4.64 1.70 15.57
N THR A 340 -3.70 1.97 14.66
CA THR A 340 -3.16 0.94 13.78
C THR A 340 -1.68 1.15 13.53
N TYR A 341 -0.93 0.05 13.57
CA TYR A 341 0.44 0.01 13.06
C TYR A 341 0.49 -0.96 11.88
N ASP A 342 0.61 -0.42 10.67
CA ASP A 342 0.57 -1.17 9.43
C ASP A 342 1.99 -1.48 8.96
N LEU A 343 2.32 -2.76 8.86
CA LEU A 343 3.58 -3.21 8.29
C LEU A 343 3.58 -3.25 6.76
N LEU A 344 2.45 -2.91 6.14
CA LEU A 344 2.28 -2.92 4.69
C LEU A 344 2.50 -4.31 4.07
N MET A 345 2.55 -4.40 2.75
CA MET A 345 2.76 -5.68 2.08
C MET A 345 4.20 -6.19 2.16
N GLY A 346 4.41 -7.44 1.79
CA GLY A 346 5.71 -8.11 1.77
C GLY A 346 6.07 -8.80 3.10
N GLY A 347 7.21 -9.50 3.11
CA GLY A 347 7.72 -10.17 4.31
C GLY A 347 6.89 -11.37 4.75
N ASP A 348 6.61 -12.29 3.82
CA ASP A 348 5.63 -13.39 3.92
C ASP A 348 5.70 -14.25 5.20
N HIS A 349 6.83 -14.25 5.92
CA HIS A 349 6.99 -15.03 7.16
C HIS A 349 7.17 -14.15 8.41
N PHE A 350 7.83 -13.02 8.28
CA PHE A 350 8.18 -12.17 9.41
C PHE A 350 7.01 -11.27 9.85
N LYS A 351 6.42 -10.53 8.92
CA LYS A 351 5.32 -9.59 9.23
C LYS A 351 4.10 -10.29 9.85
N PRO A 352 3.63 -11.45 9.36
CA PRO A 352 2.52 -12.17 9.99
C PRO A 352 2.78 -12.52 11.47
N SER A 353 4.04 -12.78 11.84
CA SER A 353 4.37 -13.13 13.23
C SER A 353 4.30 -11.95 14.19
N LEU A 354 4.28 -10.71 13.70
CA LEU A 354 4.21 -9.47 14.46
C LEU A 354 2.80 -8.86 14.52
N CYS A 355 1.85 -9.39 13.75
CA CYS A 355 0.56 -8.77 13.54
C CYS A 355 -0.58 -9.63 14.09
N ASN A 356 -1.67 -8.97 14.50
CA ASN A 356 -2.91 -9.61 14.91
C ASN A 356 -4.01 -9.52 13.86
N ALA A 357 -3.73 -8.84 12.74
CA ALA A 357 -4.67 -8.66 11.65
C ALA A 357 -3.98 -8.62 10.28
N SER A 358 -4.74 -8.91 9.23
CA SER A 358 -4.27 -8.86 7.85
C SER A 358 -5.40 -8.54 6.90
N GLY A 359 -5.04 -8.07 5.70
CA GLY A 359 -5.94 -7.86 4.59
C GLY A 359 -5.26 -8.21 3.27
N HIS A 360 -5.92 -7.91 2.16
CA HIS A 360 -5.39 -8.15 0.83
C HIS A 360 -5.47 -6.88 -0.01
N MET A 361 -4.46 -6.66 -0.80
CA MET A 361 -4.46 -5.67 -1.88
C MET A 361 -4.28 -6.35 -3.22
N SER A 362 -4.96 -5.84 -4.21
CA SER A 362 -4.94 -6.39 -5.56
C SER A 362 -4.47 -5.35 -6.58
N TRP A 363 -3.75 -5.85 -7.56
CA TRP A 363 -3.40 -5.13 -8.79
C TRP A 363 -4.32 -5.61 -9.88
N SER A 364 -5.07 -4.70 -10.47
CA SER A 364 -6.05 -5.02 -11.49
C SER A 364 -5.94 -4.11 -12.71
N VAL A 365 -6.69 -4.40 -13.75
CA VAL A 365 -6.78 -3.58 -14.94
C VAL A 365 -8.21 -3.58 -15.44
N LEU A 366 -8.72 -2.38 -15.71
CA LEU A 366 -9.91 -2.18 -16.54
C LEU A 366 -9.48 -2.13 -17.99
N GLN A 367 -10.23 -2.75 -18.88
CA GLN A 367 -9.92 -2.80 -20.29
C GLN A 367 -11.16 -2.44 -21.12
N GLN A 368 -11.00 -1.54 -22.07
CA GLN A 368 -12.00 -1.31 -23.11
C GLN A 368 -12.15 -2.58 -23.96
N ARG A 369 -13.36 -2.86 -24.45
CA ARG A 369 -13.63 -4.03 -25.31
C ARG A 369 -13.03 -3.85 -26.70
N ARG A 370 -11.71 -4.02 -26.81
CA ARG A 370 -10.95 -4.00 -28.05
C ARG A 370 -10.66 -5.42 -28.54
N LEU A 371 -10.77 -5.64 -29.85
CA LEU A 371 -10.59 -6.98 -30.46
C LEU A 371 -9.28 -7.64 -30.00
N MET A 372 -8.15 -6.93 -30.10
CA MET A 372 -6.83 -7.48 -29.75
C MET A 372 -6.73 -7.83 -28.26
N LEU A 373 -7.29 -7.01 -27.35
CA LEU A 373 -7.34 -7.31 -25.93
C LEU A 373 -8.27 -8.50 -25.65
N GLY A 374 -9.36 -8.64 -26.40
CA GLY A 374 -10.25 -9.79 -26.32
C GLY A 374 -9.57 -11.10 -26.70
N ILE A 375 -8.79 -11.11 -27.78
CA ILE A 375 -7.99 -12.25 -28.22
C ILE A 375 -6.95 -12.60 -27.12
N GLU A 376 -6.21 -11.60 -26.65
CA GLU A 376 -5.20 -11.79 -25.58
C GLU A 376 -5.83 -12.40 -24.32
N ASN A 377 -7.00 -11.91 -23.90
CA ASN A 377 -7.71 -12.42 -22.73
C ASN A 377 -8.15 -13.88 -22.92
N ARG A 378 -8.64 -14.26 -24.08
CA ARG A 378 -9.01 -15.65 -24.41
C ARG A 378 -7.80 -16.60 -24.36
N VAL A 379 -6.69 -16.20 -24.97
CA VAL A 379 -5.44 -16.97 -24.96
C VAL A 379 -4.93 -17.15 -23.53
N ARG A 380 -4.95 -16.10 -22.73
CA ARG A 380 -4.55 -16.15 -21.32
C ARG A 380 -5.45 -17.10 -20.52
N GLN A 381 -6.77 -16.98 -20.65
CA GLN A 381 -7.72 -17.85 -19.96
C GLN A 381 -7.51 -19.34 -20.35
N ALA A 382 -7.26 -19.61 -21.62
CA ALA A 382 -6.95 -20.96 -22.09
C ALA A 382 -5.68 -21.51 -21.44
N ARG A 383 -4.61 -20.69 -21.37
CA ARG A 383 -3.36 -21.05 -20.70
C ARG A 383 -3.56 -21.32 -19.21
N ASP A 384 -4.29 -20.42 -18.52
CA ASP A 384 -4.50 -20.54 -17.07
C ASP A 384 -5.33 -21.81 -16.74
N ARG A 385 -6.34 -22.12 -17.54
CA ARG A 385 -7.11 -23.39 -17.42
C ARG A 385 -6.22 -24.61 -17.66
N TRP A 386 -5.33 -24.57 -18.63
CA TRP A 386 -4.41 -25.67 -18.91
C TRP A 386 -3.40 -25.88 -17.77
N GLN A 387 -2.84 -24.78 -17.20
CA GLN A 387 -1.96 -24.85 -16.04
C GLN A 387 -2.67 -25.38 -14.79
N ALA A 388 -3.93 -24.96 -14.55
CA ALA A 388 -4.74 -25.46 -13.44
C ALA A 388 -4.98 -26.98 -13.53
N ARG A 389 -5.28 -27.48 -14.73
CA ARG A 389 -5.47 -28.94 -14.98
C ARG A 389 -4.19 -29.73 -14.71
N ARG A 390 -3.02 -29.20 -14.99
CA ARG A 390 -1.74 -29.87 -14.73
C ARG A 390 -1.36 -29.90 -13.24
N LYS A 391 -1.88 -29.01 -12.44
CA LYS A 391 -1.61 -28.93 -10.99
C LYS A 391 -2.56 -29.79 -10.15
N GLN A 392 -3.64 -30.31 -10.71
CA GLN A 392 -4.49 -31.28 -10.02
C GLN A 392 -3.75 -32.63 -10.03
N PRO A 393 -3.40 -33.23 -8.86
CA PRO A 393 -2.87 -34.59 -8.80
C PRO A 393 -3.96 -35.51 -9.32
N ALA A 394 -3.56 -36.50 -10.15
CA ALA A 394 -4.45 -37.59 -10.59
C ALA A 394 -5.04 -38.21 -9.31
N SER A 395 -6.37 -38.11 -9.14
CA SER A 395 -7.07 -38.86 -8.12
C SER A 395 -6.79 -40.33 -8.38
N VAL A 396 -6.06 -40.96 -7.45
CA VAL A 396 -5.87 -42.42 -7.44
C VAL A 396 -7.26 -43.03 -7.27
N GLN A 397 -7.80 -43.54 -8.34
CA GLN A 397 -8.90 -44.52 -8.27
C GLN A 397 -8.34 -45.76 -7.56
N VAL A 398 -8.61 -45.89 -6.28
CA VAL A 398 -8.49 -47.16 -5.58
C VAL A 398 -9.62 -48.03 -6.14
N ALA A 399 -9.26 -48.89 -7.09
CA ALA A 399 -10.13 -49.99 -7.51
C ALA A 399 -10.31 -50.89 -6.30
N GLY A 400 -11.52 -50.92 -5.78
CA GLY A 400 -11.93 -51.94 -4.79
C GLY A 400 -11.77 -53.32 -5.39
N ALA A 401 -10.87 -54.12 -4.83
CA ALA A 401 -10.85 -55.55 -5.03
C ALA A 401 -11.79 -56.14 -3.98
N GLU A 402 -13.01 -56.43 -4.38
CA GLU A 402 -13.85 -57.43 -3.71
C GLU A 402 -13.21 -58.80 -3.89
N GLY A 403 -12.96 -59.46 -2.81
CA GLY A 403 -12.56 -60.87 -2.77
C GLY A 403 -13.30 -61.55 -1.65
N THR A 404 -14.33 -62.22 -2.00
CA THR A 404 -14.99 -63.36 -1.27
C THR A 404 -14.48 -64.68 -1.83
N PRO A 405 -14.64 -65.81 -1.17
CA PRO A 405 -15.25 -66.12 0.13
C PRO A 405 -14.31 -66.53 1.25
#